data_aee2004b42a800fe6f3028634a562b3f
#
_entry.id   aee2004b42a800fe6f3028634a562b3f
#
_cell.length_a   1.000
_cell.length_b   1.000
_cell.length_c   1.000
_cell.angle_alpha   90.00
_cell.angle_beta   90.00
_cell.angle_gamma   90.00
#
_symmetry.space_group_name_H-M   'P 1'
#
loop_
_entity.id
_entity.type
_entity.pdbx_description
1 polymer ?
#
loop_
_entity_poly.entity_id
_entity_poly.type
_entity_poly.pdbx_seq_one_letter_code
_entity_poly.pdbx_strand_id
1 'polypeptide(L)'
;MSVLSSIMCAVLSLVNVCFISEKTDIVIFRDSISSVEIDRLYQDFDAEDNDNLYEVQLEAKSSDRFKIRYWPLGKHDSYKEGWVAKRHCGVFLRSNGYTSDGHSYINIYTSSRTIEHIRIYDMWDMPVQVIDYFKSGRRLKVSIPIANVTVVGWIDRFCPYIYNSCT
;
A
#
# COMPACT_ATOMS: atom_id res chain seq x y z
N MET A 1 39.64 22.92 15.77
CA MET A 1 38.80 21.74 16.03
C MET A 1 37.46 21.92 15.31
N SER A 2 37.35 21.33 14.14
CA SER A 2 36.12 21.44 13.31
C SER A 2 35.23 20.26 13.64
N VAL A 3 34.04 20.55 14.21
CA VAL A 3 33.00 19.55 14.43
C VAL A 3 32.25 19.40 13.12
N LEU A 4 32.57 18.38 12.35
CA LEU A 4 31.80 17.92 11.20
C LEU A 4 30.48 17.33 11.73
N SER A 5 29.44 18.15 11.66
CA SER A 5 28.05 17.69 11.86
C SER A 5 27.68 16.80 10.68
N SER A 6 27.79 15.47 10.88
CA SER A 6 27.23 14.49 9.96
C SER A 6 25.71 14.58 10.01
N ILE A 7 25.14 15.34 9.06
CA ILE A 7 23.73 15.26 8.76
C ILE A 7 23.51 13.88 8.12
N MET A 8 23.16 12.91 8.93
CA MET A 8 22.59 11.65 8.46
C MET A 8 21.25 11.98 7.78
N CYS A 9 21.29 12.11 6.46
CA CYS A 9 20.10 12.14 5.63
C CYS A 9 19.43 10.76 5.77
N ALA A 10 18.51 10.65 6.72
CA ALA A 10 17.65 9.48 6.81
C ALA A 10 16.83 9.45 5.52
N VAL A 11 17.22 8.59 4.60
CA VAL A 11 16.40 8.23 3.45
C VAL A 11 15.14 7.60 4.04
N LEU A 12 14.09 8.41 4.16
CA LEU A 12 12.76 7.96 4.51
C LEU A 12 12.32 7.05 3.36
N SER A 13 12.42 5.74 3.56
CA SER A 13 11.89 4.78 2.60
C SER A 13 10.37 4.98 2.56
N LEU A 14 9.90 5.67 1.54
CA LEU A 14 8.48 5.85 1.28
C LEU A 14 7.88 4.49 0.91
N VAL A 15 6.71 4.21 1.43
CA VAL A 15 5.99 2.96 1.16
C VAL A 15 5.06 3.18 -0.01
N ASN A 16 5.33 2.50 -1.11
CA ASN A 16 4.47 2.54 -2.28
C ASN A 16 3.27 1.61 -2.09
N VAL A 17 2.10 2.11 -2.42
CA VAL A 17 0.82 1.40 -2.41
C VAL A 17 0.03 1.80 -3.66
N CYS A 18 -1.15 1.22 -3.86
CA CYS A 18 -2.10 1.65 -4.88
C CYS A 18 -3.44 2.03 -4.26
N PHE A 19 -4.31 2.65 -5.04
CA PHE A 19 -5.72 2.67 -4.72
C PHE A 19 -6.34 1.34 -5.15
N ILE A 20 -7.12 0.73 -4.26
CA ILE A 20 -7.86 -0.52 -4.52
C ILE A 20 -9.35 -0.30 -4.71
N SER A 21 -9.84 0.91 -4.50
CA SER A 21 -11.23 1.27 -4.76
C SER A 21 -11.43 1.51 -6.25
N GLU A 22 -12.25 0.66 -6.83
CA GLU A 22 -12.57 0.68 -8.26
C GLU A 22 -13.98 1.20 -8.46
N LYS A 23 -14.17 1.98 -9.53
CA LYS A 23 -15.48 2.54 -9.96
C LYS A 23 -16.19 3.35 -8.86
N THR A 24 -15.41 3.92 -7.94
CA THR A 24 -15.89 4.79 -6.86
C THR A 24 -15.03 6.02 -6.73
N ASP A 25 -15.61 7.11 -6.25
CA ASP A 25 -14.88 8.33 -5.98
C ASP A 25 -13.93 8.17 -4.78
N ILE A 26 -12.67 8.49 -4.99
CA ILE A 26 -11.63 8.55 -3.97
C ILE A 26 -11.45 10.01 -3.59
N VAL A 27 -11.95 10.39 -2.42
CA VAL A 27 -11.87 11.77 -1.94
C VAL A 27 -10.56 12.02 -1.23
N ILE A 28 -9.86 13.08 -1.63
CA ILE A 28 -8.63 13.56 -0.99
C ILE A 28 -8.95 14.76 -0.12
N PHE A 29 -8.55 14.70 1.13
CA PHE A 29 -8.81 15.73 2.13
C PHE A 29 -7.56 16.56 2.42
N ARG A 30 -7.76 17.79 2.90
CA ARG A 30 -6.70 18.73 3.26
C ARG A 30 -5.85 18.21 4.43
N ASP A 31 -6.47 17.63 5.42
CA ASP A 31 -5.82 17.15 6.64
C ASP A 31 -6.45 15.86 7.19
N SER A 32 -5.94 15.35 8.31
CA SER A 32 -6.32 14.06 8.85
C SER A 32 -7.70 14.02 9.51
N ILE A 33 -8.28 15.18 9.85
CA ILE A 33 -9.51 15.27 10.64
C ILE A 33 -10.63 16.05 9.95
N SER A 34 -10.30 17.01 9.08
CA SER A 34 -11.31 17.84 8.42
C SER A 34 -12.06 17.07 7.32
N SER A 35 -13.24 17.57 7.00
CA SER A 35 -14.03 17.13 5.83
C SER A 35 -13.77 17.98 4.58
N VAL A 36 -12.74 18.87 4.62
CA VAL A 36 -12.42 19.74 3.49
C VAL A 36 -11.76 18.91 2.39
N GLU A 37 -12.51 18.68 1.33
CA GLU A 37 -12.06 18.05 0.11
C GLU A 37 -11.15 18.99 -0.69
N ILE A 38 -10.02 18.49 -1.19
CA ILE A 38 -9.09 19.24 -2.04
C ILE A 38 -8.93 18.62 -3.43
N ASP A 39 -9.27 17.33 -3.57
CA ASP A 39 -9.24 16.62 -4.84
C ASP A 39 -10.19 15.42 -4.80
N ARG A 40 -10.59 14.95 -5.99
CA ARG A 40 -11.44 13.77 -6.17
C ARG A 40 -10.94 12.97 -7.35
N LEU A 41 -10.64 11.71 -7.11
CA LEU A 41 -10.08 10.81 -8.11
C LEU A 41 -11.10 9.73 -8.41
N TYR A 42 -11.08 9.26 -9.64
CA TYR A 42 -11.85 8.11 -10.09
C TYR A 42 -10.90 7.12 -10.73
N GLN A 43 -10.98 5.85 -10.35
CA GLN A 43 -10.14 4.79 -10.88
C GLN A 43 -11.00 3.68 -11.49
N ASP A 44 -10.65 3.27 -12.67
CA ASP A 44 -11.29 2.17 -13.38
C ASP A 44 -10.19 1.30 -14.01
N PHE A 45 -10.03 0.07 -13.51
CA PHE A 45 -9.01 -0.85 -14.01
C PHE A 45 -9.33 -1.47 -15.37
N ASP A 46 -10.61 -1.43 -15.78
CA ASP A 46 -11.07 -1.93 -17.07
C ASP A 46 -10.99 -0.87 -18.18
N ALA A 47 -10.63 0.38 -17.84
CA ALA A 47 -10.49 1.43 -18.84
C ALA A 47 -9.33 1.11 -19.79
N GLU A 48 -9.54 1.28 -21.09
CA GLU A 48 -8.52 1.06 -22.12
C GLU A 48 -7.33 2.02 -21.96
N ASP A 49 -7.57 3.19 -21.34
CA ASP A 49 -6.55 4.19 -21.04
C ASP A 49 -6.12 4.12 -19.56
N ASN A 50 -4.83 3.95 -19.32
CA ASN A 50 -4.24 3.99 -17.98
C ASN A 50 -4.27 5.40 -17.33
N ASP A 51 -4.91 6.38 -17.96
CA ASP A 51 -4.95 7.78 -17.49
C ASP A 51 -5.63 7.96 -16.12
N ASN A 52 -6.41 6.98 -15.70
CA ASN A 52 -7.11 6.97 -14.41
C ASN A 52 -6.44 6.10 -13.34
N LEU A 53 -5.22 5.61 -13.59
CA LEU A 53 -4.43 4.91 -12.59
C LEU A 53 -3.47 5.87 -11.89
N TYR A 54 -3.25 5.63 -10.61
CA TYR A 54 -2.42 6.48 -9.76
C TYR A 54 -1.35 5.68 -9.03
N GLU A 55 -0.17 6.26 -8.99
CA GLU A 55 0.88 5.84 -8.07
C GLU A 55 0.72 6.58 -6.75
N VAL A 56 0.88 5.87 -5.64
CA VAL A 56 0.62 6.39 -4.29
C VAL A 56 1.76 6.04 -3.36
N GLN A 57 2.24 7.02 -2.62
CA GLN A 57 3.22 6.85 -1.55
C GLN A 57 2.64 7.27 -0.21
N LEU A 58 2.82 6.44 0.81
CA LEU A 58 2.41 6.74 2.18
C LEU A 58 3.47 7.59 2.87
N GLU A 59 3.08 8.76 3.41
CA GLU A 59 3.96 9.68 4.13
C GLU A 59 3.71 9.69 5.64
N ALA A 60 2.44 9.69 6.03
CA ALA A 60 2.02 9.69 7.43
C ALA A 60 0.70 8.95 7.61
N LYS A 61 0.31 8.72 8.86
CA LYS A 61 -0.94 8.01 9.20
C LYS A 61 -1.63 8.67 10.38
N SER A 62 -2.96 8.62 10.37
CA SER A 62 -3.86 8.87 11.48
C SER A 62 -4.64 7.59 11.83
N SER A 63 -5.70 7.70 12.63
CA SER A 63 -6.58 6.58 12.98
C SER A 63 -7.21 5.93 11.74
N ASP A 64 -7.76 6.73 10.84
CA ASP A 64 -8.61 6.32 9.71
C ASP A 64 -8.12 6.78 8.34
N ARG A 65 -7.06 7.62 8.28
CA ARG A 65 -6.51 8.16 7.05
C ARG A 65 -5.01 7.95 6.95
N PHE A 66 -4.53 7.91 5.69
CA PHE A 66 -3.13 8.08 5.35
C PHE A 66 -2.89 9.45 4.74
N LYS A 67 -1.78 10.14 5.11
CA LYS A 67 -1.22 11.19 4.30
C LYS A 67 -0.48 10.54 3.16
N ILE A 68 -0.81 10.95 1.95
CA ILE A 68 -0.27 10.38 0.72
C ILE A 68 0.36 11.46 -0.15
N ARG A 69 1.32 11.03 -0.94
CA ARG A 69 1.74 11.66 -2.17
C ARG A 69 1.25 10.81 -3.33
N TYR A 70 0.65 11.40 -4.34
CA TYR A 70 0.07 10.67 -5.47
C TYR A 70 0.24 11.41 -6.78
N TRP A 71 0.31 10.68 -7.86
CA TRP A 71 0.40 11.19 -9.23
C TRP A 71 -0.21 10.20 -10.22
N PRO A 72 -0.67 10.66 -11.40
CA PRO A 72 -1.11 9.76 -12.46
C PRO A 72 0.04 8.84 -12.89
N LEU A 73 -0.27 7.58 -13.21
CA LEU A 73 0.71 6.58 -13.60
C LEU A 73 1.61 7.10 -14.73
N GLY A 74 2.92 6.99 -14.53
CA GLY A 74 3.93 7.47 -15.49
C GLY A 74 4.19 8.98 -15.51
N LYS A 75 3.55 9.78 -14.64
CA LYS A 75 3.71 11.26 -14.58
C LYS A 75 4.37 11.70 -13.27
N HIS A 76 5.58 11.26 -13.03
CA HIS A 76 6.30 11.46 -11.73
C HIS A 76 6.58 12.93 -11.36
N ASP A 77 6.57 13.86 -12.33
CA ASP A 77 6.91 15.27 -12.09
C ASP A 77 5.74 16.11 -11.56
N SER A 78 4.55 15.52 -11.44
CA SER A 78 3.31 16.23 -11.09
C SER A 78 2.61 15.68 -9.85
N TYR A 79 3.37 15.34 -8.81
CA TYR A 79 2.76 14.80 -7.60
C TYR A 79 1.92 15.85 -6.85
N LYS A 80 0.86 15.35 -6.23
CA LYS A 80 0.01 16.08 -5.29
C LYS A 80 0.07 15.41 -3.92
N GLU A 81 -0.33 16.12 -2.88
CA GLU A 81 -0.38 15.61 -1.50
C GLU A 81 -1.77 15.81 -0.90
N GLY A 82 -2.13 14.92 0.00
CA GLY A 82 -3.38 15.03 0.76
C GLY A 82 -3.61 13.84 1.68
N TRP A 83 -4.78 13.79 2.28
CA TRP A 83 -5.19 12.72 3.18
C TRP A 83 -6.31 11.91 2.55
N VAL A 84 -6.20 10.61 2.59
CA VAL A 84 -7.18 9.68 2.03
C VAL A 84 -7.61 8.66 3.07
N ALA A 85 -8.86 8.22 3.03
CA ALA A 85 -9.33 7.15 3.90
C ALA A 85 -8.56 5.85 3.63
N LYS A 86 -8.10 5.17 4.68
CA LYS A 86 -7.28 3.94 4.60
C LYS A 86 -7.92 2.85 3.74
N ARG A 87 -9.26 2.77 3.71
CA ARG A 87 -9.99 1.79 2.90
C ARG A 87 -9.70 1.86 1.40
N HIS A 88 -9.22 3.00 0.90
CA HIS A 88 -8.88 3.18 -0.51
C HIS A 88 -7.44 2.73 -0.84
N CYS A 89 -6.58 2.56 0.16
CA CYS A 89 -5.18 2.21 -0.03
C CYS A 89 -4.95 0.71 0.14
N GLY A 90 -4.26 0.11 -0.81
CA GLY A 90 -3.95 -1.30 -0.77
C GLY A 90 -2.72 -1.68 -1.57
N VAL A 91 -2.49 -2.97 -1.63
CA VAL A 91 -1.44 -3.61 -2.41
C VAL A 91 -1.96 -4.95 -2.94
N PHE A 92 -1.29 -5.48 -3.97
CA PHE A 92 -1.54 -6.83 -4.45
C PHE A 92 -0.65 -7.81 -3.72
N LEU A 93 -1.22 -8.90 -3.24
CA LEU A 93 -0.48 -9.98 -2.58
C LEU A 93 0.46 -10.67 -3.58
N ARG A 94 1.67 -10.98 -3.12
CA ARG A 94 2.64 -11.77 -3.88
C ARG A 94 3.03 -13.01 -3.12
N SER A 95 3.21 -14.10 -3.84
CA SER A 95 3.63 -15.37 -3.25
C SER A 95 5.01 -15.25 -2.58
N ASN A 96 5.15 -15.86 -1.41
CA ASN A 96 6.43 -16.09 -0.77
C ASN A 96 7.15 -17.33 -1.33
N GLY A 97 6.44 -18.19 -2.06
CA GLY A 97 6.95 -19.40 -2.66
C GLY A 97 5.87 -20.40 -2.99
N TYR A 98 6.28 -21.61 -3.32
CA TYR A 98 5.41 -22.73 -3.66
C TYR A 98 5.72 -23.93 -2.76
N THR A 99 4.72 -24.69 -2.45
CA THR A 99 4.85 -26.00 -1.79
C THR A 99 5.33 -27.06 -2.80
N SER A 100 5.73 -28.24 -2.32
CA SER A 100 6.17 -29.36 -3.19
C SER A 100 5.07 -29.88 -4.13
N ASP A 101 3.82 -29.68 -3.77
CA ASP A 101 2.61 -30.05 -4.55
C ASP A 101 2.09 -28.88 -5.43
N GLY A 102 2.84 -27.77 -5.50
CA GLY A 102 2.61 -26.69 -6.44
C GLY A 102 1.69 -25.58 -5.95
N HIS A 103 1.18 -25.62 -4.70
CA HIS A 103 0.39 -24.53 -4.15
C HIS A 103 1.24 -23.33 -3.80
N SER A 104 0.83 -22.15 -4.24
CA SER A 104 1.45 -20.89 -3.81
C SER A 104 1.11 -20.59 -2.35
N TYR A 105 1.97 -19.90 -1.62
CA TYR A 105 1.67 -19.47 -0.27
C TYR A 105 2.14 -18.06 0.02
N ILE A 106 1.46 -17.41 0.97
CA ILE A 106 1.77 -16.09 1.50
C ILE A 106 1.98 -16.22 3.00
N ASN A 107 3.06 -15.65 3.53
CA ASN A 107 3.32 -15.60 4.96
C ASN A 107 2.62 -14.38 5.57
N ILE A 108 1.81 -14.61 6.59
CA ILE A 108 1.18 -13.58 7.40
C ILE A 108 1.82 -13.59 8.78
N TYR A 109 2.57 -12.54 9.08
CA TYR A 109 3.31 -12.41 10.33
C TYR A 109 2.44 -11.77 11.42
N THR A 110 2.64 -12.19 12.66
CA THR A 110 1.89 -11.68 13.83
C THR A 110 2.29 -10.24 14.18
N SER A 111 3.52 -9.85 13.86
CA SER A 111 3.98 -8.47 14.02
C SER A 111 4.95 -8.05 12.91
N SER A 112 5.24 -6.75 12.84
CA SER A 112 6.20 -6.20 11.86
C SER A 112 7.65 -6.68 12.08
N ARG A 113 7.96 -7.27 13.22
CA ARG A 113 9.33 -7.63 13.63
C ARG A 113 9.55 -9.12 13.87
N THR A 114 8.48 -9.93 14.00
CA THR A 114 8.61 -11.36 14.27
C THR A 114 8.88 -12.16 13.00
N ILE A 115 9.42 -13.36 13.17
CA ILE A 115 9.51 -14.38 12.13
C ILE A 115 8.32 -15.35 12.19
N GLU A 116 7.55 -15.31 13.28
CA GLU A 116 6.35 -16.13 13.45
C GLU A 116 5.28 -15.74 12.45
N HIS A 117 4.79 -16.70 11.70
CA HIS A 117 3.80 -16.49 10.67
C HIS A 117 2.88 -17.69 10.51
N ILE A 118 1.70 -17.43 9.98
CA ILE A 118 0.83 -18.45 9.39
C ILE A 118 0.96 -18.38 7.86
N ARG A 119 0.63 -19.48 7.18
CA ARG A 119 0.59 -19.50 5.72
C ARG A 119 -0.86 -19.52 5.24
N ILE A 120 -1.11 -18.72 4.21
CA ILE A 120 -2.35 -18.74 3.44
C ILE A 120 -1.98 -19.20 2.03
N TYR A 121 -2.76 -20.11 1.49
CA TYR A 121 -2.47 -20.74 0.21
C TYR A 121 -3.35 -20.19 -0.91
N ASP A 122 -2.80 -20.17 -2.12
CA ASP A 122 -3.49 -19.83 -3.38
C ASP A 122 -4.23 -18.48 -3.42
N MET A 123 -3.71 -17.50 -2.70
CA MET A 123 -4.28 -16.15 -2.63
C MET A 123 -3.34 -15.07 -3.20
N TRP A 124 -2.62 -15.41 -4.22
CA TRP A 124 -1.72 -14.46 -4.87
C TRP A 124 -2.49 -13.52 -5.84
N ASP A 125 -1.89 -12.36 -6.11
CA ASP A 125 -2.41 -11.32 -7.04
C ASP A 125 -3.77 -10.72 -6.66
N MET A 126 -4.16 -10.88 -5.41
CA MET A 126 -5.39 -10.31 -4.88
C MET A 126 -5.14 -8.93 -4.25
N PRO A 127 -5.99 -7.92 -4.55
CA PRO A 127 -5.90 -6.64 -3.88
C PRO A 127 -6.34 -6.76 -2.42
N VAL A 128 -5.54 -6.20 -1.51
CA VAL A 128 -5.83 -6.18 -0.08
C VAL A 128 -5.63 -4.81 0.51
N GLN A 129 -6.47 -4.44 1.46
CA GLN A 129 -6.40 -3.15 2.13
C GLN A 129 -5.16 -3.06 3.04
N VAL A 130 -4.41 -1.98 2.91
CA VAL A 130 -3.38 -1.58 3.88
C VAL A 130 -4.05 -0.86 5.05
N ILE A 131 -3.83 -1.35 6.27
CA ILE A 131 -4.38 -0.74 7.49
C ILE A 131 -3.29 -0.07 8.34
N ASP A 132 -2.05 -0.49 8.18
CA ASP A 132 -0.90 0.11 8.86
C ASP A 132 0.41 -0.17 8.12
N TYR A 133 1.45 0.60 8.43
CA TYR A 133 2.79 0.39 7.90
C TYR A 133 3.86 0.82 8.90
N PHE A 134 5.06 0.29 8.71
CA PHE A 134 6.21 0.64 9.53
C PHE A 134 7.29 1.31 8.66
N LYS A 135 7.62 2.57 8.95
CA LYS A 135 8.50 3.40 8.11
C LYS A 135 9.92 2.83 7.89
N SER A 136 10.43 2.06 8.84
CA SER A 136 11.76 1.43 8.75
C SER A 136 11.71 -0.03 8.32
N GLY A 137 10.53 -0.58 8.06
CA GLY A 137 10.31 -1.98 7.75
C GLY A 137 9.83 -2.20 6.32
N ARG A 138 10.12 -3.39 5.81
CA ARG A 138 9.64 -3.86 4.51
C ARG A 138 8.27 -4.54 4.60
N ARG A 139 7.52 -4.33 5.70
CA ARG A 139 6.26 -5.01 5.95
C ARG A 139 5.11 -4.01 6.03
N LEU A 140 3.98 -4.44 5.47
CA LEU A 140 2.70 -3.76 5.58
C LEU A 140 1.76 -4.60 6.43
N LYS A 141 0.96 -3.93 7.26
CA LYS A 141 -0.18 -4.56 7.93
C LYS A 141 -1.39 -4.44 7.03
N VAL A 142 -1.97 -5.58 6.72
CA VAL A 142 -3.07 -5.69 5.76
C VAL A 142 -4.28 -6.40 6.35
N SER A 143 -5.42 -6.16 5.73
CA SER A 143 -6.69 -6.83 5.99
C SER A 143 -7.00 -7.69 4.76
N ILE A 144 -7.04 -9.01 4.94
CA ILE A 144 -7.23 -10.01 3.89
C ILE A 144 -8.57 -10.69 4.10
N PRO A 145 -9.56 -10.49 3.22
CA PRO A 145 -10.81 -11.22 3.27
C PRO A 145 -10.58 -12.66 2.77
N ILE A 146 -10.95 -13.65 3.59
CA ILE A 146 -10.86 -15.08 3.24
C ILE A 146 -12.21 -15.70 3.53
N ALA A 147 -12.96 -16.02 2.50
CA ALA A 147 -14.33 -16.53 2.64
C ALA A 147 -15.16 -15.62 3.59
N ASN A 148 -15.53 -16.12 4.77
CA ASN A 148 -16.37 -15.41 5.73
C ASN A 148 -15.58 -14.80 6.90
N VAL A 149 -14.25 -14.79 6.85
CA VAL A 149 -13.38 -14.24 7.89
C VAL A 149 -12.40 -13.21 7.31
N THR A 150 -11.99 -12.28 8.14
CA THR A 150 -10.94 -11.34 7.79
C THR A 150 -9.69 -11.65 8.58
N VAL A 151 -8.61 -11.95 7.91
CA VAL A 151 -7.29 -12.13 8.52
C VAL A 151 -6.56 -10.80 8.50
N VAL A 152 -6.07 -10.39 9.66
CA VAL A 152 -5.27 -9.17 9.81
C VAL A 152 -3.86 -9.55 10.23
N GLY A 153 -2.87 -9.10 9.48
CA GLY A 153 -1.48 -9.39 9.79
C GLY A 153 -0.50 -8.60 8.93
N TRP A 154 0.78 -8.88 9.12
CA TRP A 154 1.86 -8.21 8.40
C TRP A 154 2.34 -9.08 7.23
N ILE A 155 2.57 -8.48 6.08
CA ILE A 155 3.10 -9.14 4.88
C ILE A 155 4.41 -8.47 4.46
N ASP A 156 5.29 -9.22 3.79
CA ASP A 156 6.57 -8.75 3.25
C ASP A 156 6.70 -8.91 1.72
N ARG A 157 5.73 -9.60 1.11
CA ARG A 157 5.66 -9.79 -0.34
C ARG A 157 4.37 -9.17 -0.88
N PHE A 158 4.52 -8.06 -1.57
CA PHE A 158 3.40 -7.32 -2.16
C PHE A 158 3.86 -6.50 -3.36
N CYS A 159 2.91 -6.13 -4.20
CA CYS A 159 3.11 -5.21 -5.30
C CYS A 159 2.18 -4.00 -5.17
N PRO A 160 2.67 -2.77 -5.36
CA PRO A 160 1.81 -1.58 -5.41
C PRO A 160 1.05 -1.45 -6.75
N TYR A 161 1.29 -2.32 -7.73
CA TYR A 161 0.69 -2.22 -9.07
C TYR A 161 0.06 -3.53 -9.53
N ILE A 162 -1.00 -3.42 -10.35
CA ILE A 162 -1.69 -4.55 -10.97
C ILE A 162 -0.80 -5.21 -12.05
N TYR A 163 0.02 -4.42 -12.73
CA TYR A 163 0.78 -4.87 -13.91
C TYR A 163 2.26 -5.10 -13.61
N ASN A 164 2.68 -6.35 -13.61
CA ASN A 164 3.99 -6.98 -13.92
C ASN A 164 5.33 -6.32 -13.53
N SER A 165 5.40 -5.23 -12.79
CA SER A 165 6.68 -4.59 -12.46
C SER A 165 7.24 -4.91 -11.07
N CYS A 166 6.67 -5.90 -10.39
CA CYS A 166 7.18 -6.35 -9.10
C CYS A 166 8.03 -7.60 -9.28
N THR A 167 9.28 -7.41 -9.62
CA THR A 167 10.33 -8.45 -9.58
C THR A 167 11.06 -8.45 -8.25
#